data_0384609a54019e16927025306d9bcf5e
#
_entry.id   0384609a54019e16927025306d9bcf5e
#
_cell.length_a   1.000
_cell.length_b   1.000
_cell.length_c   1.000
_cell.angle_alpha   90.00
_cell.angle_beta   90.00
_cell.angle_gamma   90.00
#
_symmetry.space_group_name_H-M   'P 1'
#
loop_
_entity.id
_entity.type
_entity.pdbx_description
1 polymer ?
#
loop_
_entity_poly.entity_id
_entity_poly.type
_entity_poly.pdbx_seq_one_letter_code
_entity_poly.pdbx_strand_id
1 'polypeptide(L)'
;TMTKKVLLTFLVIWLFSNTGSAQILKNTWIINPQLSGFNLGSTHTEDTGKETFDLGLKVEAGNFIANNLAILVGIGGDFAWNKEYKDNSIDIMGSIRYYTLTTLFLGVNAGYTHAWYKPKGSDSQCRDYLYVGAELGYAIFVSQNISLDPAVYWKHSFTDKFNQYGIKMGFSVYF
;
A
#
# COMPACT_ATOMS: atom_id res chain seq x y z
N THR A 1 11.14 31.78 3.23
CA THR A 1 9.84 31.13 3.36
C THR A 1 8.98 31.21 2.10
N MET A 2 9.12 32.25 1.28
CA MET A 2 8.42 32.37 -0.04
C MET A 2 8.86 31.32 -1.06
N THR A 3 10.13 31.01 -1.15
CA THR A 3 10.67 30.00 -2.08
C THR A 3 10.11 28.60 -1.89
N LYS A 4 9.88 28.15 -0.63
CA LYS A 4 9.29 26.84 -0.35
C LYS A 4 7.83 26.74 -0.80
N LYS A 5 7.05 27.82 -0.63
CA LYS A 5 5.65 27.87 -1.08
C LYS A 5 5.55 27.90 -2.61
N VAL A 6 6.42 28.65 -3.28
CA VAL A 6 6.49 28.68 -4.75
C VAL A 6 6.91 27.33 -5.31
N LEU A 7 7.90 26.66 -4.70
CA LEU A 7 8.33 25.33 -5.12
C LEU A 7 7.21 24.29 -4.94
N LEU A 8 6.46 24.35 -3.84
CA LEU A 8 5.32 23.48 -3.58
C LEU A 8 4.20 23.71 -4.59
N THR A 9 3.92 24.97 -4.92
CA THR A 9 2.90 25.33 -5.93
C THR A 9 3.31 24.85 -7.31
N PHE A 10 4.58 24.99 -7.69
CA PHE A 10 5.11 24.46 -8.95
C PHE A 10 5.05 22.94 -9.01
N LEU A 11 5.37 22.24 -7.92
CA LEU A 11 5.27 20.79 -7.81
C LEU A 11 3.80 20.33 -7.99
N VAL A 12 2.87 21.02 -7.34
CA VAL A 12 1.43 20.74 -7.47
C VAL A 12 0.95 20.98 -8.89
N ILE A 13 1.31 22.11 -9.50
CA ILE A 13 0.95 22.42 -10.89
C ILE A 13 1.56 21.39 -11.86
N TRP A 14 2.80 20.98 -11.65
CA TRP A 14 3.47 19.98 -12.48
C TRP A 14 2.81 18.59 -12.37
N LEU A 15 2.36 18.19 -11.18
CA LEU A 15 1.60 16.95 -10.96
C LEU A 15 0.24 16.96 -11.69
N PHE A 16 -0.41 18.12 -11.79
CA PHE A 16 -1.69 18.25 -12.50
C PHE A 16 -1.54 18.51 -14.01
N SER A 17 -0.36 18.90 -14.49
CA SER A 17 -0.14 19.21 -15.91
C SER A 17 0.08 17.97 -16.79
N ASN A 18 0.34 16.80 -16.19
CA ASN A 18 0.51 15.55 -16.92
C ASN A 18 -0.82 14.78 -17.10
N THR A 19 -1.91 15.50 -17.37
CA THR A 19 -3.19 14.90 -17.75
C THR A 19 -3.17 14.41 -19.20
N GLY A 20 -2.29 13.50 -19.52
CA GLY A 20 -2.47 12.64 -20.66
C GLY A 20 -3.68 11.74 -20.34
N SER A 21 -4.77 11.90 -21.07
CA SER A 21 -6.01 11.12 -20.92
C SER A 21 -5.79 9.67 -21.32
N ALA A 22 -5.01 8.93 -20.54
CA ALA A 22 -4.85 7.49 -20.73
C ALA A 22 -5.96 6.78 -19.95
N GLN A 23 -7.11 6.68 -20.58
CA GLN A 23 -8.17 5.81 -20.11
C GLN A 23 -7.62 4.37 -20.11
N ILE A 24 -7.53 3.74 -18.94
CA ILE A 24 -7.07 2.35 -18.86
C ILE A 24 -8.22 1.48 -19.37
N LEU A 25 -7.97 0.80 -20.49
CA LEU A 25 -8.99 0.06 -21.20
C LEU A 25 -9.34 -1.25 -20.47
N LYS A 26 -10.56 -1.70 -20.65
CA LYS A 26 -11.00 -3.04 -20.30
C LYS A 26 -10.06 -4.09 -20.93
N ASN A 27 -9.84 -5.17 -20.21
CA ASN A 27 -8.94 -6.29 -20.55
C ASN A 27 -7.43 -5.98 -20.45
N THR A 28 -7.04 -4.79 -20.03
CA THR A 28 -5.64 -4.51 -19.66
C THR A 28 -5.28 -5.30 -18.42
N TRP A 29 -4.13 -5.97 -18.42
CA TRP A 29 -3.56 -6.61 -17.26
C TRP A 29 -2.69 -5.63 -16.49
N ILE A 30 -2.61 -5.81 -15.18
CA ILE A 30 -1.78 -5.01 -14.29
C ILE A 30 -1.02 -5.93 -13.34
N ILE A 31 0.26 -5.64 -13.15
CA ILE A 31 1.09 -6.17 -12.06
C ILE A 31 1.60 -4.98 -11.26
N ASN A 32 1.40 -5.01 -9.96
CA ASN A 32 1.73 -3.92 -9.06
C ASN A 32 2.50 -4.42 -7.83
N PRO A 33 3.83 -4.54 -7.90
CA PRO A 33 4.66 -4.66 -6.71
C PRO A 33 4.61 -3.37 -5.87
N GLN A 34 4.54 -3.53 -4.56
CA GLN A 34 4.39 -2.44 -3.61
C GLN A 34 5.36 -2.59 -2.44
N LEU A 35 5.85 -1.47 -1.97
CA LEU A 35 6.62 -1.33 -0.75
C LEU A 35 5.80 -0.52 0.26
N SER A 36 5.66 -1.02 1.46
CA SER A 36 5.10 -0.32 2.61
C SER A 36 6.05 -0.45 3.80
N GLY A 37 5.85 0.35 4.83
CA GLY A 37 6.69 0.23 6.02
C GLY A 37 7.59 1.43 6.28
N PHE A 38 7.40 2.54 5.58
CA PHE A 38 7.89 3.80 6.10
C PHE A 38 6.98 4.17 7.27
N ASN A 39 7.35 3.74 8.48
CA ASN A 39 6.67 4.11 9.71
C ASN A 39 6.75 5.64 9.93
N LEU A 40 5.92 6.39 9.22
CA LEU A 40 5.50 7.72 9.61
C LEU A 40 4.22 7.65 10.47
N GLY A 41 3.78 6.47 10.80
CA GLY A 41 2.67 6.20 11.70
C GLY A 41 3.20 5.99 13.12
N SER A 42 3.24 7.05 13.91
CA SER A 42 3.40 6.99 15.34
C SER A 42 2.31 6.07 15.93
N THR A 43 2.66 4.84 16.21
CA THR A 43 1.95 4.11 17.24
C THR A 43 2.39 4.77 18.54
N HIS A 44 1.58 5.70 19.07
CA HIS A 44 1.77 6.21 20.42
C HIS A 44 1.57 5.05 21.40
N THR A 45 2.62 4.29 21.60
CA THR A 45 2.84 3.59 22.83
C THR A 45 3.90 4.43 23.53
N GLU A 46 3.47 5.22 24.49
CA GLU A 46 4.37 5.87 25.46
C GLU A 46 5.10 4.75 26.22
N ASP A 47 6.15 4.22 25.66
CA ASP A 47 7.31 3.76 26.42
C ASP A 47 8.45 3.31 25.50
N THR A 48 9.64 3.84 25.81
CA THR A 48 10.95 3.47 25.27
C THR A 48 11.19 3.74 23.78
N GLY A 49 12.03 4.75 23.49
CA GLY A 49 12.61 5.11 22.20
C GLY A 49 13.45 3.99 21.56
N LYS A 50 12.81 2.91 21.13
CA LYS A 50 13.42 1.80 20.43
C LYS A 50 13.05 1.88 18.95
N GLU A 51 14.06 2.03 18.13
CA GLU A 51 13.92 1.99 16.67
C GLU A 51 13.48 0.60 16.24
N THR A 52 12.29 0.48 15.65
CA THR A 52 11.81 -0.73 14.99
C THR A 52 11.89 -0.50 13.49
N PHE A 53 12.47 -1.43 12.78
CA PHE A 53 12.49 -1.42 11.33
C PHE A 53 11.34 -2.29 10.83
N ASP A 54 10.41 -1.68 10.08
CA ASP A 54 9.28 -2.37 9.47
C ASP A 54 9.40 -2.27 7.95
N LEU A 55 9.30 -3.40 7.28
CA LEU A 55 9.29 -3.50 5.82
C LEU A 55 8.13 -4.37 5.37
N GLY A 56 7.22 -3.79 4.63
CA GLY A 56 6.16 -4.52 3.94
C GLY A 56 6.44 -4.65 2.46
N LEU A 57 6.32 -5.86 1.96
CA LEU A 57 6.43 -6.21 0.55
C LEU A 57 5.11 -6.83 0.11
N LYS A 58 4.57 -6.36 -1.01
CA LYS A 58 3.34 -6.87 -1.59
C LYS A 58 3.42 -6.89 -3.11
N VAL A 59 2.81 -7.89 -3.72
CA VAL A 59 2.62 -7.96 -5.17
C VAL A 59 1.15 -8.23 -5.43
N GLU A 60 0.53 -7.38 -6.21
CA GLU A 60 -0.82 -7.57 -6.72
C GLU A 60 -0.78 -7.76 -8.23
N ALA A 61 -1.64 -8.62 -8.75
CA ALA A 61 -1.83 -8.80 -10.18
C ALA A 61 -3.32 -8.93 -10.48
N GLY A 62 -3.75 -8.43 -11.62
CA GLY A 62 -5.16 -8.47 -11.98
C GLY A 62 -5.46 -7.97 -13.36
N ASN A 63 -6.74 -7.77 -13.62
CA ASN A 63 -7.25 -7.37 -14.91
C ASN A 63 -8.29 -6.25 -14.75
N PHE A 64 -8.34 -5.36 -15.72
CA PHE A 64 -9.40 -4.35 -15.84
C PHE A 64 -10.66 -4.97 -16.44
N ILE A 65 -11.64 -5.24 -15.58
CA ILE A 65 -12.95 -5.82 -15.97
C ILE A 65 -13.87 -4.82 -16.67
N ALA A 66 -13.62 -3.54 -16.45
CA ALA A 66 -14.25 -2.43 -17.15
C ALA A 66 -13.20 -1.31 -17.32
N ASN A 67 -13.53 -0.28 -18.10
CA ASN A 67 -12.65 0.87 -18.21
C ASN A 67 -12.42 1.48 -16.83
N ASN A 68 -11.17 1.65 -16.44
CA ASN A 68 -10.73 2.19 -15.16
C ASN A 68 -11.09 1.37 -13.91
N LEU A 69 -11.66 0.16 -14.03
CA LEU A 69 -12.02 -0.70 -12.91
C LEU A 69 -11.25 -2.02 -12.97
N ALA A 70 -10.34 -2.23 -12.03
CA ALA A 70 -9.54 -3.45 -11.91
C ALA A 70 -9.98 -4.32 -10.74
N ILE A 71 -9.91 -5.63 -10.94
CA ILE A 71 -9.92 -6.63 -9.88
C ILE A 71 -8.51 -7.22 -9.81
N LEU A 72 -7.95 -7.26 -8.59
CA LEU A 72 -6.61 -7.76 -8.34
C LEU A 72 -6.64 -8.82 -7.25
N VAL A 73 -5.69 -9.72 -7.33
CA VAL A 73 -5.34 -10.65 -6.25
C VAL A 73 -3.88 -10.40 -5.89
N GLY A 74 -3.55 -10.55 -4.63
CA GLY A 74 -2.22 -10.23 -4.16
C GLY A 74 -1.75 -11.13 -3.03
N ILE A 75 -0.46 -11.20 -2.92
CA ILE A 75 0.25 -11.77 -1.79
C ILE A 75 1.19 -10.74 -1.22
N GLY A 76 1.38 -10.76 0.10
CA GLY A 76 2.27 -9.83 0.77
C GLY A 76 2.93 -10.44 1.98
N GLY A 77 3.82 -9.68 2.58
CA GLY A 77 4.44 -10.00 3.86
C GLY A 77 4.96 -8.74 4.50
N ASP A 78 4.75 -8.63 5.79
CA ASP A 78 5.32 -7.58 6.63
C ASP A 78 6.38 -8.20 7.52
N PHE A 79 7.52 -7.55 7.60
CA PHE A 79 8.68 -7.99 8.35
C PHE A 79 9.10 -6.88 9.30
N ALA A 80 8.90 -7.10 10.58
CA ALA A 80 9.33 -6.18 11.62
C ALA A 80 10.36 -6.85 12.52
N TRP A 81 11.49 -6.20 12.71
CA TRP A 81 12.50 -6.72 13.62
C TRP A 81 13.16 -5.61 14.43
N ASN A 82 13.38 -5.91 15.68
CA ASN A 82 14.23 -5.14 16.57
C ASN A 82 15.11 -6.09 17.40
N LYS A 83 15.85 -5.54 18.37
CA LYS A 83 16.75 -6.34 19.22
C LYS A 83 16.04 -7.31 20.17
N GLU A 84 14.74 -7.16 20.39
CA GLU A 84 13.97 -7.89 21.41
C GLU A 84 12.94 -8.85 20.84
N TYR A 85 12.43 -8.61 19.63
CA TYR A 85 11.42 -9.47 19.01
C TYR A 85 11.53 -9.47 17.47
N LYS A 86 10.96 -10.48 16.87
CA LYS A 86 10.70 -10.59 15.44
C LYS A 86 9.21 -10.79 15.26
N ASP A 87 8.61 -9.94 14.42
CA ASP A 87 7.22 -10.03 14.03
C ASP A 87 7.16 -10.08 12.50
N ASN A 88 6.69 -11.20 11.99
CA ASN A 88 6.59 -11.41 10.56
C ASN A 88 5.17 -11.83 10.23
N SER A 89 4.70 -11.45 9.05
CA SER A 89 3.41 -11.90 8.56
C SER A 89 3.44 -12.19 7.07
N ILE A 90 2.54 -13.06 6.65
CA ILE A 90 2.22 -13.30 5.24
C ILE A 90 0.73 -13.06 5.08
N ASP A 91 0.35 -12.38 4.01
CA ASP A 91 -1.03 -12.12 3.69
C ASP A 91 -1.39 -12.48 2.24
N ILE A 92 -2.63 -12.90 2.05
CA ILE A 92 -3.27 -13.07 0.76
C ILE A 92 -4.51 -12.20 0.71
N MET A 93 -4.75 -11.54 -0.42
CA MET A 93 -5.85 -10.60 -0.54
C MET A 93 -6.46 -10.57 -1.92
N GLY A 94 -7.73 -10.09 -1.94
CA GLY A 94 -8.40 -9.61 -3.13
C GLY A 94 -8.65 -8.11 -3.00
N SER A 95 -8.52 -7.39 -4.10
CA SER A 95 -8.78 -5.95 -4.14
C SER A 95 -9.54 -5.54 -5.39
N ILE A 96 -10.30 -4.46 -5.25
CA ILE A 96 -10.96 -3.74 -6.33
C ILE A 96 -10.39 -2.34 -6.33
N ARG A 97 -9.92 -1.89 -7.49
CA ARG A 97 -9.33 -0.57 -7.66
C ARG A 97 -10.03 0.17 -8.81
N TYR A 98 -10.50 1.38 -8.52
CA TYR A 98 -11.12 2.26 -9.49
C TYR A 98 -10.26 3.50 -9.72
N TYR A 99 -9.94 3.76 -10.98
CA TYR A 99 -9.16 4.92 -11.40
C TYR A 99 -10.11 6.03 -11.84
N THR A 100 -10.11 7.14 -11.11
CA THR A 100 -10.87 8.33 -11.48
C THR A 100 -9.93 9.33 -12.16
N LEU A 101 -10.41 10.01 -13.17
CA LEU A 101 -9.62 11.01 -13.92
C LEU A 101 -8.24 10.48 -14.39
N THR A 102 -8.15 9.16 -14.64
CA THR A 102 -6.98 8.45 -15.20
C THR A 102 -5.77 8.27 -14.28
N THR A 103 -5.67 9.00 -13.21
CA THR A 103 -4.47 9.02 -12.36
C THR A 103 -4.78 8.81 -10.87
N LEU A 104 -5.85 9.39 -10.35
CA LEU A 104 -6.27 9.17 -8.98
C LEU A 104 -6.99 7.82 -8.89
N PHE A 105 -6.61 6.97 -7.94
CA PHE A 105 -7.32 5.70 -7.72
C PHE A 105 -7.81 5.55 -6.28
N LEU A 106 -8.96 4.91 -6.18
CA LEU A 106 -9.55 4.43 -4.94
C LEU A 106 -9.53 2.91 -4.98
N GLY A 107 -9.07 2.28 -3.92
CA GLY A 107 -9.08 0.83 -3.77
C GLY A 107 -9.74 0.39 -2.48
N VAL A 108 -10.39 -0.76 -2.54
CA VAL A 108 -10.85 -1.51 -1.37
C VAL A 108 -10.29 -2.91 -1.46
N ASN A 109 -9.91 -3.47 -0.34
CA ASN A 109 -9.33 -4.80 -0.28
C ASN A 109 -9.82 -5.57 0.94
N ALA A 110 -9.79 -6.87 0.82
CA ALA A 110 -10.03 -7.79 1.92
C ALA A 110 -9.01 -8.93 1.83
N GLY A 111 -8.55 -9.42 2.96
CA GLY A 111 -7.53 -10.43 2.98
C GLY A 111 -7.47 -11.19 4.30
N TYR A 112 -6.62 -12.20 4.26
CA TYR A 112 -6.27 -13.03 5.41
C TYR A 112 -4.77 -12.92 5.65
N THR A 113 -4.40 -12.71 6.90
CA THR A 113 -3.01 -12.61 7.35
C THR A 113 -2.72 -13.71 8.34
N HIS A 114 -1.60 -14.41 8.12
CA HIS A 114 -0.97 -15.29 9.08
C HIS A 114 0.29 -14.61 9.61
N ALA A 115 0.30 -14.31 10.91
CA ALA A 115 1.40 -13.64 11.58
C ALA A 115 2.02 -14.53 12.64
N TRP A 116 3.34 -14.46 12.79
CA TRP A 116 4.06 -15.13 13.85
C TRP A 116 5.00 -14.16 14.55
N TYR A 117 4.82 -14.12 15.85
CA TYR A 117 5.57 -13.27 16.75
C TYR A 117 6.51 -14.13 17.60
N LYS A 118 7.79 -13.80 17.62
CA LYS A 118 8.80 -14.49 18.41
C LYS A 118 9.55 -13.50 19.30
N PRO A 119 9.19 -13.41 20.61
CA PRO A 119 10.00 -12.69 21.60
C PRO A 119 11.32 -13.41 21.85
N LYS A 120 12.35 -12.66 22.21
CA LYS A 120 13.64 -13.24 22.56
C LYS A 120 13.53 -14.10 23.82
N GLY A 121 13.82 -15.41 23.68
CA GLY A 121 13.79 -16.35 24.82
C GLY A 121 12.43 -16.98 25.10
N SER A 122 11.44 -16.82 24.24
CA SER A 122 10.12 -17.44 24.37
C SER A 122 9.72 -18.21 23.11
N ASP A 123 8.70 -19.04 23.24
CA ASP A 123 8.12 -19.76 22.11
C ASP A 123 7.42 -18.83 21.11
N SER A 124 7.40 -19.27 19.87
CA SER A 124 6.72 -18.56 18.79
C SER A 124 5.20 -18.62 18.98
N GLN A 125 4.54 -17.49 18.91
CA GLN A 125 3.08 -17.38 18.91
C GLN A 125 2.59 -17.08 17.50
N CYS A 126 1.60 -17.84 17.02
CA CYS A 126 0.95 -17.60 15.73
C CYS A 126 -0.37 -16.87 15.95
N ARG A 127 -0.71 -16.01 15.02
CA ARG A 127 -1.94 -15.23 15.04
C ARG A 127 -2.50 -15.13 13.63
N ASP A 128 -3.78 -15.43 13.50
CA ASP A 128 -4.50 -15.38 12.23
C ASP A 128 -5.60 -14.33 12.31
N TYR A 129 -5.71 -13.50 11.27
CA TYR A 129 -6.77 -12.51 11.23
C TYR A 129 -7.25 -12.18 9.81
N LEU A 130 -8.55 -11.92 9.73
CA LEU A 130 -9.18 -11.35 8.55
C LEU A 130 -9.17 -9.83 8.66
N TYR A 131 -8.98 -9.16 7.53
CA TYR A 131 -9.01 -7.72 7.46
C TYR A 131 -9.74 -7.20 6.24
N VAL A 132 -10.18 -5.96 6.34
CA VAL A 132 -10.59 -5.12 5.22
C VAL A 132 -9.73 -3.87 5.21
N GLY A 133 -9.61 -3.27 4.03
CA GLY A 133 -8.85 -2.03 3.90
C GLY A 133 -9.36 -1.17 2.76
N ALA A 134 -8.93 0.06 2.80
CA ALA A 134 -9.14 1.04 1.75
C ALA A 134 -7.83 1.76 1.44
N GLU A 135 -7.70 2.22 0.23
CA GLU A 135 -6.55 2.97 -0.24
C GLU A 135 -6.96 4.12 -1.15
N LEU A 136 -6.20 5.18 -1.07
CA LEU A 136 -6.30 6.32 -1.98
C LEU A 136 -4.89 6.61 -2.49
N GLY A 137 -4.72 6.59 -3.80
CA GLY A 137 -3.42 6.80 -4.39
C GLY A 137 -3.48 7.55 -5.71
N TYR A 138 -2.31 7.83 -6.22
CA TYR A 138 -2.13 8.56 -7.46
C TYR A 138 -1.16 7.81 -8.36
N ALA A 139 -1.60 7.42 -9.57
CA ALA A 139 -0.77 6.76 -10.56
C ALA A 139 0.00 7.81 -11.38
N ILE A 140 1.29 7.94 -11.12
CA ILE A 140 2.20 8.82 -11.86
C ILE A 140 2.76 8.02 -13.03
N PHE A 141 2.21 8.21 -14.22
CA PHE A 141 2.69 7.50 -15.40
C PHE A 141 4.06 8.03 -15.83
N VAL A 142 5.08 7.18 -15.71
CA VAL A 142 6.44 7.45 -16.19
C VAL A 142 6.64 6.99 -17.63
N SER A 143 5.76 6.11 -18.12
CA SER A 143 5.62 5.73 -19.52
C SER A 143 4.17 5.30 -19.79
N GLN A 144 3.84 4.97 -21.04
CA GLN A 144 2.47 4.54 -21.41
C GLN A 144 1.99 3.30 -20.64
N ASN A 145 2.93 2.44 -20.23
CA ASN A 145 2.65 1.15 -19.62
C ASN A 145 3.18 1.02 -18.18
N ILE A 146 3.73 2.10 -17.61
CA ILE A 146 4.38 2.04 -16.29
C ILE A 146 3.98 3.26 -15.47
N SER A 147 3.55 3.03 -14.23
CA SER A 147 3.30 4.09 -13.26
C SER A 147 3.99 3.84 -11.92
N LEU A 148 4.28 4.93 -11.21
CA LEU A 148 4.59 4.95 -9.79
C LEU A 148 3.32 5.33 -9.05
N ASP A 149 2.97 4.57 -8.03
CA ASP A 149 1.69 4.63 -7.35
C ASP A 149 1.86 4.93 -5.85
N PRO A 150 2.21 6.18 -5.47
CA PRO A 150 2.11 6.58 -4.07
C PRO A 150 0.67 6.50 -3.60
N ALA A 151 0.46 5.93 -2.41
CA ALA A 151 -0.86 5.81 -1.83
C ALA A 151 -0.82 5.88 -0.30
N VAL A 152 -1.91 6.36 0.27
CA VAL A 152 -2.24 6.19 1.67
C VAL A 152 -3.20 5.02 1.80
N TYR A 153 -3.08 4.27 2.87
CA TYR A 153 -3.95 3.12 3.11
C TYR A 153 -4.44 3.10 4.56
N TRP A 154 -5.59 2.50 4.72
CA TRP A 154 -6.17 2.11 6.00
C TRP A 154 -6.53 0.62 5.95
N LYS A 155 -6.26 -0.10 7.04
CA LYS A 155 -6.54 -1.52 7.22
C LYS A 155 -7.18 -1.73 8.59
N HIS A 156 -8.26 -2.47 8.64
CA HIS A 156 -8.96 -2.85 9.87
C HIS A 156 -9.00 -4.36 10.02
N SER A 157 -8.52 -4.86 11.16
CA SER A 157 -8.61 -6.26 11.52
C SER A 157 -9.83 -6.53 12.37
N PHE A 158 -10.62 -7.54 11.99
CA PHE A 158 -11.81 -7.93 12.75
C PHE A 158 -11.49 -8.75 13.99
N THR A 159 -10.43 -9.55 13.95
CA THR A 159 -10.06 -10.46 15.04
C THR A 159 -9.44 -9.69 16.19
N ASP A 160 -8.47 -8.86 15.93
CA ASP A 160 -7.73 -8.12 16.96
C ASP A 160 -8.22 -6.68 17.15
N LYS A 161 -9.25 -6.26 16.40
CA LYS A 161 -9.87 -4.92 16.44
C LYS A 161 -8.88 -3.77 16.37
N PHE A 162 -7.79 -3.94 15.62
CA PHE A 162 -6.82 -2.86 15.41
C PHE A 162 -7.04 -2.15 14.06
N ASN A 163 -6.67 -0.89 14.03
CA ASN A 163 -6.61 -0.08 12.83
C ASN A 163 -5.15 0.22 12.50
N GLN A 164 -4.79 0.05 11.25
CA GLN A 164 -3.48 0.40 10.73
C GLN A 164 -3.66 1.36 9.57
N TYR A 165 -2.89 2.41 9.53
CA TYR A 165 -2.83 3.34 8.40
C TYR A 165 -1.38 3.71 8.12
N GLY A 166 -1.09 4.01 6.88
CA GLY A 166 0.27 4.31 6.47
C GLY A 166 0.34 4.78 5.03
N ILE A 167 1.56 4.95 4.59
CA ILE A 167 1.91 5.30 3.22
C ILE A 167 2.54 4.08 2.56
N LYS A 168 2.24 3.88 1.29
CA LYS A 168 2.87 2.85 0.47
C LYS A 168 3.27 3.42 -0.89
N MET A 169 4.23 2.79 -1.51
CA MET A 169 4.67 3.10 -2.86
C MET A 169 4.53 1.85 -3.72
N GLY A 170 3.73 1.93 -4.75
CA GLY A 170 3.59 0.90 -5.76
C GLY A 170 4.35 1.23 -7.04
N PHE A 171 4.55 0.22 -7.85
CA PHE A 171 5.07 0.32 -9.20
C PHE A 171 4.20 -0.56 -10.11
N SER A 172 3.40 0.06 -10.97
CA SER A 172 2.48 -0.70 -11.83
C SER A 172 3.01 -0.84 -13.25
N VAL A 173 2.84 -2.04 -13.78
CA VAL A 173 3.09 -2.35 -15.19
C VAL A 173 1.76 -2.80 -15.81
N TYR A 174 1.38 -2.17 -16.91
CA TYR A 174 0.14 -2.42 -17.66
C TYR A 174 0.45 -3.06 -19.01
N PHE A 175 -0.29 -4.10 -19.41
CA PHE A 175 -0.09 -4.82 -20.67
C PHE A 175 -1.36 -5.53 -21.19
#